data_16224563063a2ba41db5e9c322938782
#
_entry.id   16224563063a2ba41db5e9c322938782
#
_cell.length_a   1.000
_cell.length_b   1.000
_cell.length_c   1.000
_cell.angle_alpha   90.00
_cell.angle_beta   90.00
_cell.angle_gamma   90.00
#
_symmetry.space_group_name_H-M   'P 1'
#
loop_
_entity.id
_entity.type
_entity.pdbx_description
1 polymer ?
#
loop_
_entity_poly.entity_id
_entity_poly.type
_entity_poly.pdbx_seq_one_letter_code
_entity_poly.pdbx_strand_id
1 'polypeptide(L)'
;RVNPKDINKLQLEGLVKAGAFDNLNSNRQALFNSIPNMIAKSKTIFDNKSANQIDLFSEDENVQDDIVNNIEDWKFEERLSKEFEAVGFFISDHPLNQFTEIFDDYKIIDYSKFISNDKINNANISATLLKLQERKTAKGNSYAVLKLTDLNSVFELFIFSDLLELNREILKEGSSLILTLVKNISNDENRFKRINVQKIASLKDLFNSSINEVSFEIKSQEELEELSKILNEDGKTIVNINLLSKNNILKFKLKNTRKLDRKSLNLLRKHQIQAIIS
;
A
#
# COMPACT_ATOMS: atom_id res chain seq x y z
N ARG A 1 -21.40 22.62 -21.68
CA ARG A 1 -20.38 23.65 -21.97
C ARG A 1 -19.30 23.15 -22.92
N VAL A 2 -18.95 21.87 -22.87
CA VAL A 2 -17.94 21.26 -23.72
C VAL A 2 -18.63 20.50 -24.86
N ASN A 3 -18.08 20.62 -26.05
CA ASN A 3 -18.63 19.92 -27.20
C ASN A 3 -18.43 18.39 -27.02
N PRO A 4 -19.47 17.55 -27.14
CA PRO A 4 -19.33 16.10 -26.99
C PRO A 4 -18.31 15.44 -27.94
N LYS A 5 -17.92 16.14 -29.02
CA LYS A 5 -16.89 15.68 -29.96
C LYS A 5 -15.47 15.84 -29.42
N ASP A 6 -15.27 16.72 -28.44
CA ASP A 6 -13.94 17.05 -27.89
C ASP A 6 -13.57 16.13 -26.71
N ILE A 7 -14.52 15.35 -26.18
CA ILE A 7 -14.30 14.45 -25.06
C ILE A 7 -14.71 13.03 -25.47
N ASN A 8 -13.81 12.09 -25.31
CA ASN A 8 -14.10 10.68 -25.56
C ASN A 8 -14.25 9.90 -24.25
N LYS A 9 -14.77 8.66 -24.38
CA LYS A 9 -15.00 7.74 -23.25
C LYS A 9 -13.72 7.51 -22.44
N LEU A 10 -12.58 7.25 -23.09
CA LEU A 10 -11.31 6.94 -22.43
C LEU A 10 -10.79 8.10 -21.57
N GLN A 11 -10.95 9.34 -22.05
CA GLN A 11 -10.58 10.54 -21.29
C GLN A 11 -11.44 10.68 -20.02
N LEU A 12 -12.76 10.48 -20.12
CA LEU A 12 -13.65 10.53 -18.96
C LEU A 12 -13.34 9.41 -17.97
N GLU A 13 -13.09 8.19 -18.44
CA GLU A 13 -12.67 7.08 -17.62
C GLU A 13 -11.36 7.40 -16.85
N GLY A 14 -10.37 7.98 -17.52
CA GLY A 14 -9.12 8.41 -16.91
C GLY A 14 -9.34 9.49 -15.84
N LEU A 15 -10.17 10.49 -16.12
CA LEU A 15 -10.49 11.55 -15.15
C LEU A 15 -11.24 11.03 -13.92
N VAL A 16 -12.19 10.09 -14.09
CA VAL A 16 -12.90 9.46 -12.98
C VAL A 16 -11.93 8.62 -12.14
N LYS A 17 -11.11 7.79 -12.78
CA LYS A 17 -10.08 6.99 -12.10
C LYS A 17 -9.13 7.86 -11.27
N ALA A 18 -8.72 9.02 -11.83
CA ALA A 18 -7.84 9.98 -11.18
C ALA A 18 -8.51 10.80 -10.06
N GLY A 19 -9.84 10.69 -9.88
CA GLY A 19 -10.57 11.43 -8.84
C GLY A 19 -10.90 12.86 -9.19
N ALA A 20 -10.84 13.26 -10.46
CA ALA A 20 -11.13 14.62 -10.91
C ALA A 20 -12.55 15.11 -10.56
N PHE A 21 -13.46 14.18 -10.29
CA PHE A 21 -14.88 14.47 -9.99
C PHE A 21 -15.25 14.17 -8.52
N ASP A 22 -14.31 13.87 -7.64
CA ASP A 22 -14.58 13.50 -6.23
C ASP A 22 -15.38 14.58 -5.47
N ASN A 23 -15.19 15.85 -5.81
CA ASN A 23 -15.95 16.96 -5.24
C ASN A 23 -17.42 17.00 -5.70
N LEU A 24 -17.76 16.37 -6.81
CA LEU A 24 -19.13 16.27 -7.33
C LEU A 24 -19.79 14.96 -6.86
N ASN A 25 -19.06 13.86 -6.94
CA ASN A 25 -19.49 12.57 -6.45
C ASN A 25 -18.25 11.76 -6.05
N SER A 26 -18.16 11.38 -4.77
CA SER A 26 -17.03 10.63 -4.21
C SER A 26 -17.01 9.16 -4.63
N ASN A 27 -18.13 8.61 -5.11
CA ASN A 27 -18.23 7.23 -5.59
C ASN A 27 -17.74 7.13 -7.03
N ARG A 28 -16.43 6.85 -7.17
CA ARG A 28 -15.77 6.75 -8.47
C ARG A 28 -16.29 5.58 -9.31
N GLN A 29 -16.65 4.46 -8.68
CA GLN A 29 -17.18 3.30 -9.40
C GLN A 29 -18.53 3.60 -10.02
N ALA A 30 -19.42 4.25 -9.30
CA ALA A 30 -20.72 4.66 -9.80
C ALA A 30 -20.59 5.63 -10.99
N LEU A 31 -19.71 6.63 -10.86
CA LEU A 31 -19.41 7.55 -11.96
C LEU A 31 -18.83 6.83 -13.17
N PHE A 32 -17.87 5.94 -12.97
CA PHE A 32 -17.22 5.19 -14.04
C PHE A 32 -18.23 4.38 -14.86
N ASN A 33 -19.13 3.67 -14.18
CA ASN A 33 -20.16 2.87 -14.82
C ASN A 33 -21.23 3.72 -15.55
N SER A 34 -21.39 4.98 -15.13
CA SER A 34 -22.37 5.90 -15.71
C SER A 34 -21.86 6.62 -16.96
N ILE A 35 -20.55 6.59 -17.25
CA ILE A 35 -19.94 7.30 -18.40
C ILE A 35 -20.63 7.02 -19.72
N PRO A 36 -20.95 5.77 -20.12
CA PRO A 36 -21.62 5.51 -21.39
C PRO A 36 -22.96 6.24 -21.51
N ASN A 37 -23.76 6.22 -20.43
CA ASN A 37 -25.06 6.88 -20.38
C ASN A 37 -24.92 8.43 -20.43
N MET A 38 -23.92 8.97 -19.73
CA MET A 38 -23.63 10.40 -19.75
C MET A 38 -23.24 10.88 -21.15
N ILE A 39 -22.38 10.13 -21.84
CA ILE A 39 -21.98 10.45 -23.21
C ILE A 39 -23.18 10.40 -24.16
N ALA A 40 -24.01 9.33 -24.07
CA ALA A 40 -25.21 9.18 -24.91
C ALA A 40 -26.18 10.35 -24.70
N LYS A 41 -26.48 10.70 -23.44
CA LYS A 41 -27.36 11.84 -23.09
C LYS A 41 -26.80 13.17 -23.55
N SER A 42 -25.49 13.39 -23.34
CA SER A 42 -24.83 14.61 -23.80
C SER A 42 -24.90 14.80 -25.31
N LYS A 43 -24.73 13.71 -26.07
CA LYS A 43 -24.85 13.73 -27.53
C LYS A 43 -26.27 14.06 -27.96
N THR A 44 -27.29 13.42 -27.39
CA THR A 44 -28.71 13.69 -27.69
C THR A 44 -29.05 15.17 -27.43
N ILE A 45 -28.63 15.71 -26.28
CA ILE A 45 -28.86 17.12 -25.94
C ILE A 45 -28.16 18.05 -26.94
N PHE A 46 -26.93 17.74 -27.37
CA PHE A 46 -26.19 18.53 -28.33
C PHE A 46 -26.84 18.49 -29.71
N ASP A 47 -27.26 17.31 -30.16
CA ASP A 47 -27.93 17.12 -31.47
C ASP A 47 -29.28 17.86 -31.50
N ASN A 48 -30.10 17.79 -30.45
CA ASN A 48 -31.36 18.49 -30.30
C ASN A 48 -31.18 20.04 -30.35
N LYS A 49 -30.16 20.54 -29.62
CA LYS A 49 -29.81 21.98 -29.65
C LYS A 49 -29.37 22.43 -31.05
N SER A 50 -28.61 21.59 -31.75
CA SER A 50 -28.11 21.90 -33.10
C SER A 50 -29.21 21.91 -34.15
N ALA A 51 -30.25 21.10 -33.92
CA ALA A 51 -31.43 21.03 -34.82
C ALA A 51 -32.52 22.07 -34.50
N ASN A 52 -32.31 22.98 -33.54
CA ASN A 52 -33.32 23.90 -33.00
C ASN A 52 -34.65 23.18 -32.61
N GLN A 53 -34.57 21.91 -32.26
CA GLN A 53 -35.71 21.13 -31.76
C GLN A 53 -35.83 21.39 -30.25
N ILE A 54 -36.94 21.98 -29.83
CA ILE A 54 -37.33 22.07 -28.43
C ILE A 54 -37.92 20.69 -28.07
N ASP A 55 -37.27 19.95 -27.21
CA ASP A 55 -37.81 18.71 -26.66
C ASP A 55 -38.97 19.07 -25.73
N LEU A 56 -40.20 18.87 -26.18
CA LEU A 56 -41.43 19.19 -25.46
C LEU A 56 -41.63 18.32 -24.19
N PHE A 57 -40.78 17.30 -23.99
CA PHE A 57 -40.82 16.37 -22.89
C PHE A 57 -39.64 16.50 -21.93
N SER A 58 -38.78 17.51 -22.09
CA SER A 58 -37.58 17.75 -21.25
C SER A 58 -37.86 18.64 -20.02
N GLU A 59 -39.12 18.88 -19.65
CA GLU A 59 -39.47 19.71 -18.45
C GLU A 59 -39.35 18.94 -17.11
N ASP A 60 -38.97 17.69 -17.10
CA ASP A 60 -38.61 17.00 -15.86
C ASP A 60 -37.18 17.35 -15.44
N GLU A 61 -37.03 18.48 -14.73
CA GLU A 61 -35.79 18.89 -14.05
C GLU A 61 -35.31 17.84 -13.00
N ASN A 62 -36.08 16.81 -12.73
CA ASN A 62 -35.79 15.74 -11.77
C ASN A 62 -35.03 14.53 -12.35
N VAL A 63 -34.61 14.55 -13.62
CA VAL A 63 -33.87 13.43 -14.25
C VAL A 63 -32.36 13.46 -13.94
N GLN A 64 -31.91 14.33 -13.01
CA GLN A 64 -30.49 14.36 -12.64
C GLN A 64 -30.05 13.20 -11.74
N ASP A 65 -30.97 12.61 -10.98
CA ASP A 65 -30.60 11.61 -9.97
C ASP A 65 -30.45 10.17 -10.52
N ASP A 66 -31.02 9.85 -11.68
CA ASP A 66 -31.04 8.48 -12.20
C ASP A 66 -29.82 8.09 -13.09
N ILE A 67 -28.90 9.01 -13.37
CA ILE A 67 -27.77 8.69 -14.25
C ILE A 67 -26.67 7.91 -13.52
N VAL A 68 -26.52 8.14 -12.23
CA VAL A 68 -25.49 7.51 -11.40
C VAL A 68 -26.13 6.40 -10.59
N ASN A 69 -25.84 5.15 -10.94
CA ASN A 69 -26.32 3.98 -10.21
C ASN A 69 -25.78 4.00 -8.76
N ASN A 70 -26.67 3.74 -7.79
CA ASN A 70 -26.27 3.61 -6.39
C ASN A 70 -25.62 2.23 -6.16
N ILE A 71 -24.31 2.15 -6.38
CA ILE A 71 -23.49 0.95 -6.19
C ILE A 71 -22.39 1.25 -5.17
N GLU A 72 -21.84 0.21 -4.57
CA GLU A 72 -20.68 0.34 -3.68
C GLU A 72 -19.45 0.85 -4.45
N ASP A 73 -18.66 1.73 -3.84
CA ASP A 73 -17.43 2.25 -4.46
C ASP A 73 -16.32 1.18 -4.48
N TRP A 74 -15.32 1.40 -5.32
CA TRP A 74 -14.13 0.57 -5.35
C TRP A 74 -13.49 0.46 -3.96
N LYS A 75 -13.03 -0.73 -3.62
CA LYS A 75 -12.23 -0.93 -2.41
C LYS A 75 -10.94 -0.10 -2.49
N PHE A 76 -10.38 0.24 -1.35
CA PHE A 76 -9.20 1.09 -1.24
C PHE A 76 -8.05 0.69 -2.19
N GLU A 77 -7.66 -0.59 -2.18
CA GLU A 77 -6.59 -1.11 -3.05
C GLU A 77 -6.94 -0.97 -4.54
N GLU A 78 -8.20 -1.25 -4.91
CA GLU A 78 -8.66 -1.13 -6.29
C GLU A 78 -8.70 0.32 -6.74
N ARG A 79 -9.19 1.23 -5.89
CA ARG A 79 -9.24 2.67 -6.15
C ARG A 79 -7.83 3.22 -6.44
N LEU A 80 -6.84 2.89 -5.62
CA LEU A 80 -5.44 3.27 -5.85
C LEU A 80 -4.86 2.65 -7.12
N SER A 81 -5.20 1.39 -7.42
CA SER A 81 -4.76 0.73 -8.66
C SER A 81 -5.32 1.43 -9.89
N LYS A 82 -6.62 1.81 -9.88
CA LYS A 82 -7.26 2.57 -10.96
C LYS A 82 -6.65 3.96 -11.13
N GLU A 83 -6.36 4.65 -10.03
CA GLU A 83 -5.70 5.95 -10.03
C GLU A 83 -4.30 5.84 -10.66
N PHE A 84 -3.51 4.87 -10.22
CA PHE A 84 -2.19 4.61 -10.79
C PHE A 84 -2.25 4.26 -12.29
N GLU A 85 -3.22 3.43 -12.71
CA GLU A 85 -3.44 3.09 -14.12
C GLU A 85 -3.69 4.35 -14.97
N ALA A 86 -4.44 5.33 -14.42
CA ALA A 86 -4.81 6.53 -15.16
C ALA A 86 -3.68 7.56 -15.27
N VAL A 87 -2.92 7.78 -14.19
CA VAL A 87 -1.96 8.89 -14.09
C VAL A 87 -0.50 8.48 -13.87
N GLY A 88 -0.26 7.20 -13.54
CA GLY A 88 1.08 6.65 -13.35
C GLY A 88 1.72 6.93 -11.99
N PHE A 89 0.99 7.49 -11.04
CA PHE A 89 1.38 7.71 -9.65
C PHE A 89 0.15 7.76 -8.74
N PHE A 90 0.36 7.67 -7.41
CA PHE A 90 -0.70 7.73 -6.42
C PHE A 90 -0.95 9.19 -6.01
N ILE A 91 -2.20 9.65 -6.04
CA ILE A 91 -2.60 11.02 -5.72
C ILE A 91 -3.32 11.07 -4.37
N SER A 92 -4.33 10.21 -4.19
CA SER A 92 -5.23 10.30 -3.04
C SER A 92 -4.60 9.72 -1.77
N ASP A 93 -3.82 8.67 -1.90
CA ASP A 93 -3.12 8.03 -0.78
C ASP A 93 -2.02 7.10 -1.33
N HIS A 94 -1.11 6.65 -0.44
CA HIS A 94 -0.06 5.71 -0.83
C HIS A 94 -0.38 4.29 -0.33
N PRO A 95 -0.20 3.23 -1.16
CA PRO A 95 -0.50 1.85 -0.75
C PRO A 95 0.23 1.39 0.52
N LEU A 96 1.38 1.98 0.82
CA LEU A 96 2.16 1.64 2.02
C LEU A 96 1.54 2.15 3.31
N ASN A 97 0.65 3.18 3.26
CA ASN A 97 0.08 3.77 4.47
C ASN A 97 -0.73 2.77 5.29
N GLN A 98 -1.35 1.78 4.64
CA GLN A 98 -2.05 0.70 5.33
C GLN A 98 -1.13 -0.26 6.12
N PHE A 99 0.19 -0.21 5.90
CA PHE A 99 1.18 -1.08 6.51
C PHE A 99 2.12 -0.37 7.48
N THR A 100 1.95 0.92 7.73
CA THR A 100 2.86 1.71 8.58
C THR A 100 3.02 1.15 9.99
N GLU A 101 1.99 0.46 10.49
CA GLU A 101 1.98 -0.17 11.81
C GLU A 101 3.08 -1.23 12.00
N ILE A 102 3.56 -1.83 10.91
CA ILE A 102 4.60 -2.85 10.98
C ILE A 102 6.00 -2.32 10.65
N PHE A 103 6.13 -1.04 10.32
CA PHE A 103 7.42 -0.48 9.91
C PHE A 103 8.46 -0.54 11.03
N ASP A 104 8.05 -0.27 12.28
CA ASP A 104 8.94 -0.38 13.44
C ASP A 104 9.36 -1.83 13.71
N ASP A 105 8.43 -2.80 13.55
CA ASP A 105 8.71 -4.22 13.76
C ASP A 105 9.82 -4.73 12.85
N TYR A 106 9.82 -4.27 11.59
CA TYR A 106 10.80 -4.65 10.57
C TYR A 106 11.94 -3.65 10.41
N LYS A 107 12.01 -2.60 11.27
CA LYS A 107 13.03 -1.54 11.22
C LYS A 107 13.14 -0.94 9.82
N ILE A 108 11.99 -0.61 9.23
CA ILE A 108 11.93 -0.05 7.88
C ILE A 108 12.40 1.40 7.92
N ILE A 109 13.25 1.76 6.97
CA ILE A 109 13.71 3.14 6.76
C ILE A 109 13.43 3.56 5.31
N ASP A 110 13.39 4.88 5.06
CA ASP A 110 13.23 5.43 3.72
C ASP A 110 14.42 5.12 2.82
N TYR A 111 14.17 4.91 1.53
CA TYR A 111 15.23 4.67 0.55
C TYR A 111 16.22 5.83 0.49
N SER A 112 15.74 7.07 0.56
CA SER A 112 16.60 8.26 0.56
C SER A 112 17.55 8.30 1.77
N LYS A 113 17.07 7.94 2.97
CA LYS A 113 17.92 7.80 4.17
C LYS A 113 18.95 6.69 4.03
N PHE A 114 18.54 5.57 3.44
CA PHE A 114 19.48 4.48 3.16
C PHE A 114 20.59 4.94 2.23
N ILE A 115 20.27 5.60 1.11
CA ILE A 115 21.27 6.05 0.13
C ILE A 115 22.24 7.09 0.72
N SER A 116 21.72 8.09 1.42
CA SER A 116 22.50 9.23 1.93
C SER A 116 23.39 8.88 3.12
N ASN A 117 23.11 7.81 3.85
CA ASN A 117 23.85 7.45 5.05
C ASN A 117 24.87 6.33 4.76
N ASP A 118 26.15 6.69 4.69
CA ASP A 118 27.24 5.75 4.42
C ASP A 118 27.53 4.76 5.54
N LYS A 119 27.01 5.01 6.75
CA LYS A 119 27.15 4.09 7.89
C LYS A 119 26.17 2.92 7.83
N ILE A 120 25.11 3.04 7.02
CA ILE A 120 24.08 2.00 6.88
C ILE A 120 24.41 1.17 5.65
N ASN A 121 24.93 -0.03 5.86
CA ASN A 121 25.26 -0.97 4.77
C ASN A 121 24.13 -1.95 4.44
N ASN A 122 23.22 -2.19 5.38
CA ASN A 122 22.07 -3.08 5.23
C ASN A 122 20.83 -2.42 5.82
N ALA A 123 19.70 -2.46 5.10
CA ALA A 123 18.44 -1.92 5.58
C ALA A 123 17.24 -2.62 4.93
N ASN A 124 16.11 -2.59 5.64
CA ASN A 124 14.82 -2.94 5.10
C ASN A 124 14.12 -1.67 4.62
N ILE A 125 13.66 -1.71 3.37
CA ILE A 125 12.92 -0.63 2.72
C ILE A 125 11.54 -1.16 2.34
N SER A 126 10.49 -0.41 2.64
CA SER A 126 9.17 -0.70 2.10
C SER A 126 8.97 0.04 0.79
N ALA A 127 8.42 -0.63 -0.21
CA ALA A 127 8.09 0.01 -1.47
C ALA A 127 6.93 -0.68 -2.19
N THR A 128 6.19 0.09 -2.98
CA THR A 128 5.18 -0.42 -3.90
C THR A 128 5.80 -0.56 -5.30
N LEU A 129 5.60 -1.70 -5.92
CA LEU A 129 6.08 -1.98 -7.27
C LEU A 129 5.21 -1.25 -8.29
N LEU A 130 5.78 -0.26 -8.98
CA LEU A 130 5.10 0.51 -10.03
C LEU A 130 5.18 -0.21 -11.38
N LYS A 131 6.35 -0.76 -11.69
CA LYS A 131 6.60 -1.44 -12.96
C LYS A 131 7.68 -2.50 -12.82
N LEU A 132 7.48 -3.62 -13.49
CA LEU A 132 8.47 -4.68 -13.64
C LEU A 132 8.84 -4.83 -15.10
N GLN A 133 10.15 -4.79 -15.41
CA GLN A 133 10.67 -5.01 -16.74
C GLN A 133 11.69 -6.13 -16.74
N GLU A 134 11.32 -7.28 -17.27
CA GLU A 134 12.26 -8.38 -17.47
C GLU A 134 13.14 -8.11 -18.71
N ARG A 135 14.42 -8.36 -18.56
CA ARG A 135 15.42 -8.19 -19.61
C ARG A 135 16.41 -9.35 -19.59
N LYS A 136 17.18 -9.49 -20.67
CA LYS A 136 18.27 -10.47 -20.77
C LYS A 136 19.61 -9.73 -20.88
N THR A 137 20.61 -10.24 -20.19
CA THR A 137 21.99 -9.78 -20.37
C THR A 137 22.54 -10.26 -21.71
N ALA A 138 23.67 -9.70 -22.16
CA ALA A 138 24.35 -10.17 -23.36
C ALA A 138 24.75 -11.67 -23.30
N LYS A 139 24.88 -12.22 -22.09
CA LYS A 139 25.19 -13.64 -21.85
C LYS A 139 23.91 -14.52 -21.76
N GLY A 140 22.73 -13.95 -22.01
CA GLY A 140 21.42 -14.67 -21.97
C GLY A 140 20.80 -14.82 -20.58
N ASN A 141 21.44 -14.38 -19.51
CA ASN A 141 20.87 -14.47 -18.16
C ASN A 141 19.74 -13.45 -17.98
N SER A 142 18.62 -13.88 -17.40
CA SER A 142 17.48 -13.01 -17.10
C SER A 142 17.78 -12.12 -15.90
N TYR A 143 17.28 -10.89 -15.94
CA TYR A 143 17.23 -9.98 -14.82
C TYR A 143 16.00 -9.10 -14.94
N ALA A 144 15.57 -8.49 -13.87
CA ALA A 144 14.46 -7.54 -13.91
C ALA A 144 14.87 -6.17 -13.36
N VAL A 145 14.31 -5.13 -13.95
CA VAL A 145 14.34 -3.77 -13.45
C VAL A 145 13.00 -3.52 -12.75
N LEU A 146 13.08 -3.24 -11.46
CA LEU A 146 11.93 -2.90 -10.62
C LEU A 146 11.87 -1.38 -10.47
N LYS A 147 10.83 -0.75 -10.99
CA LYS A 147 10.51 0.64 -10.67
C LYS A 147 9.61 0.65 -9.44
N LEU A 148 10.05 1.28 -8.38
CA LEU A 148 9.48 1.21 -7.04
C LEU A 148 9.21 2.62 -6.52
N THR A 149 8.22 2.74 -5.62
CA THR A 149 7.99 3.97 -4.85
C THR A 149 7.89 3.64 -3.36
N ASP A 150 8.63 4.37 -2.54
CA ASP A 150 8.35 4.47 -1.12
C ASP A 150 7.43 5.68 -0.84
N LEU A 151 7.24 6.08 0.43
CA LEU A 151 6.38 7.22 0.78
C LEU A 151 6.93 8.56 0.27
N ASN A 152 8.22 8.66 -0.06
CA ASN A 152 8.92 9.92 -0.31
C ASN A 152 9.58 10.00 -1.68
N SER A 153 9.83 8.87 -2.34
CA SER A 153 10.65 8.83 -3.56
C SER A 153 10.28 7.69 -4.52
N VAL A 154 10.63 7.87 -5.78
CA VAL A 154 10.58 6.83 -6.81
C VAL A 154 12.01 6.44 -7.16
N PHE A 155 12.29 5.14 -7.22
CA PHE A 155 13.63 4.63 -7.49
C PHE A 155 13.59 3.32 -8.27
N GLU A 156 14.72 2.91 -8.81
CA GLU A 156 14.84 1.67 -9.55
C GLU A 156 15.87 0.74 -8.91
N LEU A 157 15.54 -0.54 -8.86
CA LEU A 157 16.43 -1.60 -8.40
C LEU A 157 16.52 -2.71 -9.44
N PHE A 158 17.65 -3.41 -9.43
CA PHE A 158 17.90 -4.55 -10.29
C PHE A 158 17.88 -5.84 -9.47
N ILE A 159 17.16 -6.84 -9.97
CA ILE A 159 17.20 -8.19 -9.40
C ILE A 159 17.60 -9.20 -10.48
N PHE A 160 18.37 -10.21 -10.09
CA PHE A 160 18.82 -11.26 -10.98
C PHE A 160 17.87 -12.46 -10.97
N SER A 161 18.09 -13.38 -11.90
CA SER A 161 17.24 -14.54 -12.16
C SER A 161 16.77 -15.25 -10.91
N ASP A 162 17.67 -15.53 -9.97
CA ASP A 162 17.36 -16.34 -8.78
C ASP A 162 16.29 -15.66 -7.89
N LEU A 163 16.48 -14.36 -7.61
CA LEU A 163 15.49 -13.59 -6.85
C LEU A 163 14.20 -13.35 -7.64
N LEU A 164 14.30 -13.18 -8.96
CA LEU A 164 13.12 -13.01 -9.81
C LEU A 164 12.25 -14.27 -9.81
N GLU A 165 12.83 -15.44 -10.01
CA GLU A 165 12.09 -16.70 -10.03
C GLU A 165 11.49 -17.02 -8.67
N LEU A 166 12.26 -16.84 -7.59
CA LEU A 166 11.81 -17.11 -6.23
C LEU A 166 10.62 -16.24 -5.81
N ASN A 167 10.54 -15.01 -6.34
CA ASN A 167 9.55 -14.01 -5.90
C ASN A 167 8.53 -13.65 -6.99
N ARG A 168 8.45 -14.40 -8.09
CA ARG A 168 7.60 -14.10 -9.25
C ARG A 168 6.13 -13.89 -8.86
N GLU A 169 5.61 -14.63 -7.91
CA GLU A 169 4.21 -14.56 -7.48
C GLU A 169 3.86 -13.24 -6.79
N ILE A 170 4.80 -12.67 -6.02
CA ILE A 170 4.61 -11.43 -5.28
C ILE A 170 5.05 -10.18 -6.05
N LEU A 171 5.85 -10.33 -7.12
CA LEU A 171 6.33 -9.25 -7.97
C LEU A 171 5.29 -8.85 -9.03
N LYS A 172 4.15 -8.34 -8.57
CA LYS A 172 3.07 -7.82 -9.41
C LYS A 172 3.00 -6.30 -9.28
N GLU A 173 2.72 -5.60 -10.37
CA GLU A 173 2.51 -4.15 -10.32
C GLU A 173 1.38 -3.80 -9.34
N GLY A 174 1.61 -2.79 -8.50
CA GLY A 174 0.75 -2.43 -7.38
C GLY A 174 1.02 -3.17 -6.06
N SER A 175 1.85 -4.24 -6.04
CA SER A 175 2.17 -4.96 -4.81
C SER A 175 3.06 -4.14 -3.89
N SER A 176 2.73 -4.12 -2.59
CA SER A 176 3.56 -3.53 -1.55
C SER A 176 4.51 -4.56 -0.97
N LEU A 177 5.79 -4.24 -1.01
CA LEU A 177 6.90 -5.16 -0.72
C LEU A 177 7.79 -4.59 0.39
N ILE A 178 8.44 -5.48 1.13
CA ILE A 178 9.62 -5.17 1.94
C ILE A 178 10.85 -5.75 1.22
N LEU A 179 11.87 -4.93 1.09
CA LEU A 179 13.11 -5.22 0.38
C LEU A 179 14.27 -5.10 1.35
N THR A 180 15.04 -6.16 1.55
CA THR A 180 16.32 -6.06 2.26
C THR A 180 17.40 -5.68 1.27
N LEU A 181 17.94 -4.47 1.43
CA LEU A 181 18.97 -3.90 0.56
C LEU A 181 20.33 -3.93 1.22
N VAL A 182 21.36 -4.20 0.43
CA VAL A 182 22.77 -4.18 0.87
C VAL A 182 23.59 -3.30 -0.06
N LYS A 183 24.38 -2.40 0.52
CA LYS A 183 25.39 -1.62 -0.21
C LYS A 183 26.69 -2.39 -0.29
N ASN A 184 27.17 -2.60 -1.50
CA ASN A 184 28.54 -3.06 -1.75
C ASN A 184 29.39 -1.83 -2.09
N ILE A 185 30.34 -1.52 -1.20
CA ILE A 185 31.31 -0.45 -1.40
C ILE A 185 32.47 -1.10 -2.16
N SER A 186 32.68 -0.74 -3.43
CA SER A 186 33.90 -1.13 -4.13
C SER A 186 35.06 -0.28 -3.60
N ASN A 187 36.23 -0.91 -3.44
CA ASN A 187 37.45 -0.23 -2.97
C ASN A 187 38.11 0.66 -4.04
N ASP A 188 37.52 0.77 -5.23
CA ASP A 188 38.03 1.60 -6.31
C ASP A 188 37.76 3.07 -6.06
N GLU A 189 38.68 3.94 -6.50
CA GLU A 189 38.63 5.40 -6.33
C GLU A 189 37.35 6.06 -6.90
N ASN A 190 36.67 5.40 -7.84
CA ASN A 190 35.33 5.74 -8.30
C ASN A 190 34.28 4.98 -7.47
N ARG A 191 33.90 5.54 -6.34
CA ARG A 191 32.94 5.03 -5.34
C ARG A 191 31.54 4.78 -5.89
N PHE A 192 31.39 3.87 -6.85
CA PHE A 192 30.07 3.38 -7.25
C PHE A 192 29.51 2.44 -6.18
N LYS A 193 28.62 2.96 -5.36
CA LYS A 193 27.86 2.16 -4.39
C LYS A 193 26.86 1.30 -5.17
N ARG A 194 27.15 0.02 -5.33
CA ARG A 194 26.21 -0.92 -5.92
C ARG A 194 25.23 -1.37 -4.85
N ILE A 195 23.94 -1.17 -5.10
CA ILE A 195 22.86 -1.63 -4.24
C ILE A 195 22.37 -2.97 -4.77
N ASN A 196 22.38 -3.97 -3.90
CA ASN A 196 21.86 -5.28 -4.20
C ASN A 196 20.63 -5.57 -3.36
N VAL A 197 19.60 -6.15 -3.97
CA VAL A 197 18.44 -6.70 -3.27
C VAL A 197 18.83 -8.10 -2.77
N GLN A 198 18.76 -8.31 -1.46
CA GLN A 198 19.09 -9.58 -0.84
C GLN A 198 17.85 -10.44 -0.61
N LYS A 199 16.74 -9.81 -0.20
CA LYS A 199 15.48 -10.47 0.11
C LYS A 199 14.30 -9.61 -0.31
N ILE A 200 13.23 -10.26 -0.72
CA ILE A 200 11.94 -9.63 -1.02
C ILE A 200 10.86 -10.40 -0.26
N ALA A 201 9.90 -9.69 0.31
CA ALA A 201 8.71 -10.28 0.90
C ALA A 201 7.48 -9.39 0.68
N SER A 202 6.29 -9.98 0.67
CA SER A 202 5.03 -9.25 0.56
C SER A 202 4.69 -8.59 1.90
N LEU A 203 4.46 -7.27 1.91
CA LEU A 203 4.00 -6.57 3.11
C LEU A 203 2.61 -7.05 3.53
N LYS A 204 1.74 -7.37 2.57
CA LYS A 204 0.40 -7.89 2.84
C LYS A 204 0.45 -9.23 3.58
N ASP A 205 1.34 -10.13 3.16
CA ASP A 205 1.48 -11.44 3.81
C ASP A 205 2.08 -11.30 5.20
N LEU A 206 3.07 -10.43 5.36
CA LEU A 206 3.64 -10.12 6.67
C LEU A 206 2.63 -9.45 7.62
N PHE A 207 1.81 -8.55 7.09
CA PHE A 207 0.76 -7.89 7.87
C PHE A 207 -0.31 -8.88 8.34
N ASN A 208 -0.70 -9.82 7.50
CA ASN A 208 -1.70 -10.85 7.79
C ASN A 208 -1.12 -12.07 8.52
N SER A 209 0.21 -12.17 8.64
CA SER A 209 0.84 -13.30 9.33
C SER A 209 0.50 -13.28 10.81
N SER A 210 0.30 -14.49 11.39
CA SER A 210 0.14 -14.64 12.82
C SER A 210 1.44 -14.27 13.55
N ILE A 211 1.30 -13.61 14.69
CA ILE A 211 2.43 -13.32 15.58
C ILE A 211 2.79 -14.61 16.28
N ASN A 212 3.99 -15.15 16.01
CA ASN A 212 4.43 -16.41 16.60
C ASN A 212 4.91 -16.23 18.04
N GLU A 213 5.70 -15.19 18.28
CA GLU A 213 6.25 -14.89 19.59
C GLU A 213 6.32 -13.38 19.83
N VAL A 214 5.99 -12.96 21.03
CA VAL A 214 6.03 -11.56 21.45
C VAL A 214 6.56 -11.45 22.87
N SER A 215 7.34 -10.41 23.13
CA SER A 215 7.84 -10.05 24.46
C SER A 215 7.29 -8.68 24.86
N PHE A 216 6.56 -8.60 25.96
CA PHE A 216 6.05 -7.34 26.52
C PHE A 216 6.94 -6.85 27.65
N GLU A 217 7.23 -5.55 27.67
CA GLU A 217 7.88 -4.88 28.79
C GLU A 217 6.82 -4.20 29.64
N ILE A 218 6.70 -4.60 30.90
CA ILE A 218 5.70 -4.14 31.87
C ILE A 218 6.37 -3.39 32.99
N LYS A 219 5.91 -2.17 33.27
CA LYS A 219 6.47 -1.26 34.29
C LYS A 219 5.53 -1.05 35.47
N SER A 220 4.22 -1.28 35.31
CA SER A 220 3.22 -1.06 36.34
C SER A 220 2.19 -2.19 36.42
N GLN A 221 1.47 -2.25 37.53
CA GLN A 221 0.37 -3.19 37.68
C GLN A 221 -0.78 -2.90 36.70
N GLU A 222 -1.04 -1.64 36.42
CA GLU A 222 -2.07 -1.21 35.49
C GLU A 222 -1.80 -1.74 34.07
N GLU A 223 -0.54 -1.65 33.60
CA GLU A 223 -0.14 -2.23 32.32
C GLU A 223 -0.34 -3.75 32.28
N LEU A 224 -0.09 -4.45 33.38
CA LEU A 224 -0.31 -5.89 33.48
C LEU A 224 -1.79 -6.25 33.43
N GLU A 225 -2.65 -5.44 34.07
CA GLU A 225 -4.11 -5.62 34.03
C GLU A 225 -4.66 -5.40 32.61
N GLU A 226 -4.22 -4.34 31.90
CA GLU A 226 -4.59 -4.11 30.51
C GLU A 226 -4.12 -5.24 29.58
N LEU A 227 -2.88 -5.71 29.76
CA LEU A 227 -2.38 -6.85 29.02
C LEU A 227 -3.23 -8.11 29.24
N SER A 228 -3.64 -8.35 30.48
CA SER A 228 -4.45 -9.52 30.84
C SER A 228 -5.85 -9.51 30.21
N LYS A 229 -6.46 -8.33 30.05
CA LYS A 229 -7.77 -8.19 29.40
C LYS A 229 -7.72 -8.57 27.92
N ILE A 230 -6.61 -8.26 27.26
CA ILE A 230 -6.43 -8.51 25.82
C ILE A 230 -5.97 -9.97 25.58
N LEU A 231 -5.09 -10.50 26.43
CA LEU A 231 -4.56 -11.85 26.31
C LEU A 231 -5.41 -12.92 27.05
N ASN A 232 -6.72 -12.77 26.99
CA ASN A 232 -7.66 -13.66 27.70
C ASN A 232 -8.02 -14.94 26.94
N GLU A 233 -7.81 -14.98 25.60
CA GLU A 233 -8.15 -16.13 24.76
C GLU A 233 -6.91 -16.98 24.45
N ASP A 234 -7.10 -18.32 24.43
CA ASP A 234 -6.06 -19.25 23.96
C ASP A 234 -5.86 -19.12 22.45
N GLY A 235 -4.61 -19.28 22.01
CA GLY A 235 -4.25 -19.09 20.61
C GLY A 235 -2.91 -19.73 20.27
N LYS A 236 -2.17 -19.14 19.31
CA LYS A 236 -0.90 -19.70 18.80
C LYS A 236 0.33 -18.88 19.16
N THR A 237 0.16 -17.67 19.71
CA THR A 237 1.28 -16.76 20.02
C THR A 237 1.93 -17.15 21.37
N ILE A 238 3.22 -17.32 21.37
CA ILE A 238 4.04 -17.45 22.57
C ILE A 238 4.21 -16.06 23.17
N VAL A 239 3.89 -15.92 24.45
CA VAL A 239 3.96 -14.63 25.14
C VAL A 239 5.01 -14.67 26.24
N ASN A 240 5.97 -13.76 26.16
CA ASN A 240 6.95 -13.49 27.20
C ASN A 240 6.61 -12.13 27.84
N ILE A 241 6.79 -12.03 29.16
CA ILE A 241 6.55 -10.81 29.94
C ILE A 241 7.83 -10.47 30.69
N ASN A 242 8.37 -9.30 30.43
CA ASN A 242 9.51 -8.74 31.11
C ASN A 242 9.02 -7.67 32.11
N LEU A 243 8.97 -8.00 33.39
CA LEU A 243 8.64 -7.04 34.43
C LEU A 243 9.87 -6.22 34.78
N LEU A 244 9.79 -4.91 34.52
CA LEU A 244 10.85 -3.96 34.81
C LEU A 244 10.70 -3.44 36.25
N SER A 245 11.61 -3.86 37.15
CA SER A 245 11.74 -3.32 38.51
C SER A 245 12.99 -2.44 38.58
N LYS A 246 13.07 -1.55 39.57
CA LYS A 246 14.12 -0.51 39.71
C LYS A 246 15.54 -1.02 39.46
N ASN A 247 15.86 -2.28 39.76
CA ASN A 247 17.20 -2.86 39.59
C ASN A 247 17.25 -4.21 38.89
N ASN A 248 16.10 -4.82 38.55
CA ASN A 248 16.04 -6.16 37.97
C ASN A 248 14.97 -6.27 36.89
N ILE A 249 15.23 -7.15 35.93
CA ILE A 249 14.23 -7.56 34.94
C ILE A 249 13.83 -8.99 35.24
N LEU A 250 12.57 -9.19 35.60
CA LEU A 250 12.02 -10.52 35.80
C LEU A 250 11.36 -10.99 34.51
N LYS A 251 11.82 -12.11 33.95
CA LYS A 251 11.32 -12.66 32.71
C LYS A 251 10.38 -13.83 32.99
N PHE A 252 9.18 -13.75 32.45
CA PHE A 252 8.17 -14.78 32.53
C PHE A 252 7.78 -15.22 31.13
N LYS A 253 7.55 -16.51 30.96
CA LYS A 253 6.93 -17.08 29.76
C LYS A 253 5.57 -17.62 30.16
N LEU A 254 4.50 -17.22 29.49
CA LEU A 254 3.17 -17.77 29.76
C LEU A 254 3.17 -19.26 29.44
N LYS A 255 2.52 -20.06 30.30
CA LYS A 255 2.43 -21.52 30.11
C LYS A 255 1.65 -21.86 28.85
N ASN A 256 0.56 -21.13 28.61
CA ASN A 256 -0.30 -21.35 27.45
C ASN A 256 -0.05 -20.25 26.41
N THR A 257 -0.11 -20.62 25.13
CA THR A 257 -0.10 -19.70 24.02
C THR A 257 -1.40 -18.87 24.00
N ARG A 258 -1.33 -17.64 23.50
CA ARG A 258 -2.46 -16.69 23.49
C ARG A 258 -2.82 -16.29 22.07
N LYS A 259 -4.07 -15.90 21.88
CA LYS A 259 -4.52 -15.25 20.64
C LYS A 259 -4.10 -13.79 20.69
N LEU A 260 -3.28 -13.39 19.73
CA LEU A 260 -2.84 -12.03 19.57
C LEU A 260 -2.84 -11.68 18.09
N ASP A 261 -3.68 -10.75 17.70
CA ASP A 261 -3.69 -10.17 16.38
C ASP A 261 -3.00 -8.79 16.41
N ARG A 262 -2.75 -8.23 15.23
CA ARG A 262 -2.08 -6.93 15.11
C ARG A 262 -2.92 -5.79 15.66
N LYS A 263 -4.26 -5.87 15.59
CA LYS A 263 -5.14 -4.85 16.16
C LYS A 263 -5.00 -4.78 17.67
N SER A 264 -5.01 -5.96 18.31
CA SER A 264 -4.79 -6.08 19.76
C SER A 264 -3.39 -5.61 20.18
N LEU A 265 -2.37 -5.95 19.39
CA LEU A 265 -1.01 -5.48 19.61
C LEU A 265 -0.91 -3.94 19.54
N ASN A 266 -1.52 -3.33 18.54
CA ASN A 266 -1.53 -1.88 18.39
C ASN A 266 -2.31 -1.18 19.49
N LEU A 267 -3.39 -1.80 19.99
CA LEU A 267 -4.10 -1.28 21.14
C LEU A 267 -3.20 -1.26 22.39
N LEU A 268 -2.44 -2.35 22.64
CA LEU A 268 -1.47 -2.40 23.73
C LEU A 268 -0.37 -1.32 23.59
N ARG A 269 0.14 -1.11 22.36
CA ARG A 269 1.12 -0.05 22.08
C ARG A 269 0.56 1.35 22.35
N LYS A 270 -0.74 1.60 22.04
CA LYS A 270 -1.41 2.87 22.39
C LYS A 270 -1.48 3.09 23.90
N HIS A 271 -1.58 2.03 24.69
CA HIS A 271 -1.48 2.06 26.16
C HIS A 271 -0.03 2.11 26.66
N GLN A 272 0.94 2.46 25.79
CA GLN A 272 2.37 2.60 26.07
C GLN A 272 3.07 1.29 26.50
N ILE A 273 2.43 0.14 26.30
CA ILE A 273 3.03 -1.16 26.56
C ILE A 273 3.97 -1.49 25.39
N GLN A 274 5.26 -1.58 25.68
CA GLN A 274 6.25 -1.94 24.68
C GLN A 274 6.14 -3.42 24.34
N ALA A 275 6.04 -3.72 23.03
CA ALA A 275 5.94 -5.06 22.51
C ALA A 275 7.00 -5.29 21.43
N ILE A 276 7.79 -6.33 21.58
CA ILE A 276 8.83 -6.75 20.64
C ILE A 276 8.40 -8.10 20.06
N ILE A 277 8.22 -8.13 18.73
CA ILE A 277 7.89 -9.34 17.97
C ILE A 277 9.21 -10.03 17.60
N SER A 278 9.25 -11.36 17.79
CA SER A 278 10.42 -12.21 17.47
C SER A 278 10.14 -13.12 16.31
#